data_dc12c2ccc56fc12b026e84a909f3408d
#
_entry.id   dc12c2ccc56fc12b026e84a909f3408d
#
_cell.length_a   1.000
_cell.length_b   1.000
_cell.length_c   1.000
_cell.angle_alpha   90.00
_cell.angle_beta   90.00
_cell.angle_gamma   90.00
#
_symmetry.space_group_name_H-M   'P 1'
#
loop_
_entity.id
_entity.type
_entity.pdbx_description
1 polymer ?
#
loop_
_entity_poly.entity_id
_entity_poly.type
_entity_poly.pdbx_seq_one_letter_code
_entity_poly.pdbx_strand_id
1 'polypeptide(L)'
;MGIIPDEVTVRGSRSTEPVVIPVDHSWVVTCRQPGLRVDEQITRILDRLQPHTDHICDLTRHLAETGGGAVLNVVRYFNDTDQAQTGAADAPNLFGWHLDRNVLDFLSATGAELGVDEYDMTEDEDAR
;
A
#
# COMPACT_ATOMS: atom_id res chain seq x y z
N MET A 1 13.62 1.62 14.11
CA MET A 1 13.05 2.85 13.50
C MET A 1 11.94 3.37 14.40
N GLY A 2 11.79 4.67 14.51
CA GLY A 2 10.73 5.27 15.32
C GLY A 2 9.36 5.36 14.66
N ILE A 3 9.10 4.56 13.65
CA ILE A 3 7.83 4.57 12.93
C ILE A 3 6.90 3.51 13.52
N ILE A 4 5.65 3.92 13.79
CA ILE A 4 4.62 2.98 14.23
C ILE A 4 3.94 2.42 12.98
N PRO A 5 4.01 1.10 12.74
CA PRO A 5 3.35 0.49 11.57
C PRO A 5 1.83 0.44 11.78
N ASP A 6 1.11 0.43 10.65
CA ASP A 6 -0.34 0.25 10.68
C ASP A 6 -0.72 -1.23 10.78
N GLU A 7 0.16 -2.11 10.33
CA GLU A 7 -0.09 -3.54 10.37
C GLU A 7 1.24 -4.29 10.52
N VAL A 8 1.25 -5.31 11.35
CA VAL A 8 2.39 -6.21 11.52
C VAL A 8 1.91 -7.66 11.45
N THR A 9 2.57 -8.43 10.60
CA THR A 9 2.32 -9.87 10.49
C THR A 9 3.59 -10.60 10.86
N VAL A 10 3.46 -11.61 11.73
CA VAL A 10 4.58 -12.44 12.16
C VAL A 10 4.37 -13.85 11.63
N ARG A 11 5.39 -14.37 10.95
CA ARG A 11 5.36 -15.70 10.38
C ARG A 11 5.04 -16.75 11.47
N GLY A 12 4.09 -17.63 11.17
CA GLY A 12 3.70 -18.71 12.07
C GLY A 12 2.78 -18.29 13.21
N SER A 13 2.49 -17.01 13.38
CA SER A 13 1.53 -16.58 14.39
C SER A 13 0.12 -16.98 13.98
N ARG A 14 -0.77 -17.12 14.98
CA ARG A 14 -2.17 -17.40 14.70
C ARG A 14 -2.99 -16.16 14.95
N SER A 15 -3.76 -15.77 13.94
CA SER A 15 -4.77 -14.75 14.13
C SER A 15 -6.03 -15.38 14.75
N THR A 16 -6.94 -14.56 15.23
CA THR A 16 -8.13 -15.06 15.92
C THR A 16 -9.09 -15.75 14.96
N GLU A 17 -9.83 -15.05 14.13
CA GLU A 17 -10.78 -15.71 13.23
C GLU A 17 -10.90 -14.98 11.91
N PRO A 18 -10.89 -15.69 10.77
CA PRO A 18 -10.60 -17.12 10.64
C PRO A 18 -9.15 -17.42 11.00
N VAL A 19 -8.86 -18.65 11.38
CA VAL A 19 -7.49 -19.02 11.76
C VAL A 19 -6.65 -19.09 10.49
N VAL A 20 -5.82 -18.08 10.30
CA VAL A 20 -4.85 -18.02 9.20
C VAL A 20 -3.46 -17.97 9.80
N ILE A 21 -2.57 -18.84 9.33
CA ILE A 21 -1.18 -18.83 9.75
C ILE A 21 -0.37 -18.13 8.65
N PRO A 22 0.15 -16.93 8.92
CA PRO A 22 0.96 -16.23 7.93
C PRO A 22 2.24 -17.02 7.61
N VAL A 23 2.60 -17.02 6.34
CA VAL A 23 3.83 -17.68 5.88
C VAL A 23 5.04 -16.76 5.90
N ASP A 24 4.83 -15.47 6.01
CA ASP A 24 5.89 -14.46 6.00
C ASP A 24 5.70 -13.47 7.14
N HIS A 25 6.81 -12.82 7.51
CA HIS A 25 6.74 -11.61 8.32
C HIS A 25 6.44 -10.41 7.44
N SER A 26 5.59 -9.50 7.90
CA SER A 26 5.38 -8.24 7.21
C SER A 26 5.20 -7.08 8.18
N TRP A 27 5.58 -5.90 7.73
CA TRP A 27 5.45 -4.65 8.45
C TRP A 27 4.92 -3.62 7.46
N VAL A 28 3.77 -3.00 7.76
CA VAL A 28 3.00 -2.26 6.78
C VAL A 28 2.67 -0.87 7.30
N VAL A 29 2.88 0.13 6.44
CA VAL A 29 2.38 1.49 6.63
C VAL A 29 1.37 1.74 5.51
N THR A 30 0.17 2.17 5.88
CA THR A 30 -0.90 2.38 4.91
C THR A 30 -1.48 3.78 4.98
N CYS A 31 -2.11 4.21 3.89
CA CYS A 31 -2.99 5.36 3.87
C CYS A 31 -4.27 4.96 3.14
N ARG A 32 -5.38 4.95 3.86
CA ARG A 32 -6.70 4.62 3.33
C ARG A 32 -7.70 5.75 3.56
N GLN A 33 -7.20 6.96 3.67
CA GLN A 33 -8.06 8.12 3.96
C GLN A 33 -9.01 8.38 2.80
N PRO A 34 -10.34 8.39 3.04
CA PRO A 34 -11.31 8.69 1.99
C PRO A 34 -11.10 10.09 1.42
N GLY A 35 -11.42 10.27 0.14
CA GLY A 35 -11.37 11.55 -0.53
C GLY A 35 -9.99 11.96 -1.04
N LEU A 36 -8.96 11.19 -0.74
CA LEU A 36 -7.62 11.46 -1.25
C LEU A 36 -7.37 10.77 -2.59
N ARG A 37 -6.70 11.47 -3.49
CA ARG A 37 -6.20 10.89 -4.73
C ARG A 37 -5.04 9.95 -4.43
N VAL A 38 -4.74 9.07 -5.39
CA VAL A 38 -3.61 8.13 -5.25
C VAL A 38 -2.32 8.89 -4.96
N ASP A 39 -2.05 9.96 -5.70
CA ASP A 39 -0.85 10.78 -5.53
C ASP A 39 -0.74 11.35 -4.12
N GLU A 40 -1.86 11.80 -3.57
CA GLU A 40 -1.92 12.37 -2.23
C GLU A 40 -1.70 11.31 -1.16
N GLN A 41 -2.26 10.10 -1.35
CA GLN A 41 -2.06 9.00 -0.43
C GLN A 41 -0.60 8.56 -0.40
N ILE A 42 0.04 8.48 -1.56
CA ILE A 42 1.46 8.16 -1.66
C ILE A 42 2.29 9.21 -0.92
N THR A 43 1.98 10.50 -1.14
CA THR A 43 2.69 11.59 -0.45
C THR A 43 2.60 11.45 1.06
N ARG A 44 1.44 11.11 1.59
CA ARG A 44 1.26 10.94 3.03
C ARG A 44 2.08 9.78 3.59
N ILE A 45 2.18 8.69 2.84
CA ILE A 45 3.04 7.57 3.24
C ILE A 45 4.52 8.00 3.23
N LEU A 46 4.95 8.68 2.17
CA LEU A 46 6.33 9.14 2.07
C LEU A 46 6.68 10.14 3.17
N ASP A 47 5.78 11.04 3.52
CA ASP A 47 6.02 11.99 4.60
C ASP A 47 6.35 11.29 5.93
N ARG A 48 5.77 10.12 6.16
CA ARG A 48 6.07 9.30 7.33
C ARG A 48 7.40 8.56 7.22
N LEU A 49 7.77 8.16 6.01
CA LEU A 49 8.91 7.26 5.78
C LEU A 49 10.20 7.99 5.42
N GLN A 50 10.14 9.13 4.74
CA GLN A 50 11.34 9.83 4.26
C GLN A 50 12.35 10.19 5.35
N PRO A 51 11.94 10.60 6.55
CA PRO A 51 12.91 10.85 7.63
C PRO A 51 13.71 9.61 8.04
N HIS A 52 13.27 8.43 7.64
CA HIS A 52 13.90 7.16 8.00
C HIS A 52 14.49 6.44 6.80
N THR A 53 14.75 7.15 5.71
CA THR A 53 15.22 6.57 4.44
C THR A 53 16.45 5.68 4.64
N ASP A 54 17.44 6.14 5.40
CA ASP A 54 18.67 5.37 5.63
C ASP A 54 18.40 4.04 6.33
N HIS A 55 17.53 4.04 7.34
CA HIS A 55 17.14 2.82 8.03
C HIS A 55 16.40 1.86 7.11
N ILE A 56 15.54 2.40 6.25
CA ILE A 56 14.80 1.59 5.27
C ILE A 56 15.76 0.98 4.25
N CYS A 57 16.75 1.74 3.79
CA CYS A 57 17.78 1.22 2.89
C CYS A 57 18.54 0.05 3.52
N ASP A 58 18.93 0.18 4.77
CA ASP A 58 19.63 -0.89 5.48
C ASP A 58 18.73 -2.11 5.65
N LEU A 59 17.47 -1.88 6.01
CA LEU A 59 16.50 -2.96 6.19
C LEU A 59 16.27 -3.72 4.88
N THR A 60 16.06 -3.03 3.78
CA THR A 60 15.84 -3.68 2.48
C THR A 60 17.05 -4.45 2.03
N ARG A 61 18.25 -3.95 2.32
CA ARG A 61 19.49 -4.66 2.02
C ARG A 61 19.58 -5.99 2.79
N HIS A 62 19.22 -5.97 4.06
CA HIS A 62 19.21 -7.19 4.87
C HIS A 62 18.12 -8.17 4.41
N LEU A 63 16.93 -7.65 4.10
CA LEU A 63 15.83 -8.50 3.63
C LEU A 63 16.16 -9.19 2.31
N ALA A 64 16.90 -8.52 1.42
CA ALA A 64 17.28 -9.10 0.14
C ALA A 64 18.13 -10.37 0.29
N GLU A 65 18.86 -10.49 1.39
CA GLU A 65 19.68 -11.68 1.67
C GLU A 65 18.82 -12.94 1.88
N THR A 66 17.57 -12.77 2.29
CA THR A 66 16.64 -13.87 2.56
C THR A 66 15.45 -13.88 1.60
N GLY A 67 15.54 -13.14 0.49
CA GLY A 67 14.49 -13.12 -0.52
C GLY A 67 13.35 -12.15 -0.22
N GLY A 68 13.49 -11.32 0.82
CA GLY A 68 12.52 -10.31 1.16
C GLY A 68 12.79 -8.98 0.48
N GLY A 69 11.92 -8.01 0.70
CA GLY A 69 12.08 -6.69 0.14
C GLY A 69 10.98 -5.73 0.60
N ALA A 70 11.00 -4.56 0.01
CA ALA A 70 9.99 -3.53 0.25
C ALA A 70 9.20 -3.27 -1.03
N VAL A 71 7.92 -3.00 -0.87
CA VAL A 71 7.02 -2.71 -1.99
C VAL A 71 6.14 -1.52 -1.61
N LEU A 72 6.07 -0.53 -2.48
CA LEU A 72 4.99 0.45 -2.46
C LEU A 72 3.86 -0.14 -3.29
N ASN A 73 2.77 -0.51 -2.64
CA ASN A 73 1.67 -1.16 -3.31
C ASN A 73 0.47 -0.21 -3.42
N VAL A 74 0.05 0.06 -4.64
CA VAL A 74 -1.15 0.85 -4.94
C VAL A 74 -2.28 -0.13 -5.21
N VAL A 75 -3.34 -0.06 -4.41
CA VAL A 75 -4.52 -0.91 -4.59
C VAL A 75 -5.67 -0.01 -5.02
N ARG A 76 -6.27 -0.31 -6.16
CA ARG A 76 -7.35 0.49 -6.72
C ARG A 76 -8.57 -0.37 -6.96
N TYR A 77 -9.73 0.18 -6.61
CA TYR A 77 -11.01 -0.48 -6.81
C TYR A 77 -11.85 0.36 -7.79
N PHE A 78 -12.25 -0.26 -8.87
CA PHE A 78 -13.09 0.38 -9.88
C PHE A 78 -14.52 -0.13 -9.77
N ASN A 79 -15.48 0.76 -10.05
CA ASN A 79 -16.90 0.43 -10.05
C ASN A 79 -17.40 -0.08 -8.69
N ASP A 80 -16.84 0.47 -7.62
CA ASP A 80 -17.25 0.13 -6.26
C ASP A 80 -18.50 0.94 -5.91
N THR A 81 -19.64 0.26 -5.75
CA THR A 81 -20.91 0.89 -5.45
C THR A 81 -20.92 1.60 -4.09
N ASP A 82 -20.15 1.11 -3.13
CA ASP A 82 -20.05 1.74 -1.82
C ASP A 82 -19.42 3.13 -1.90
N GLN A 83 -18.42 3.30 -2.75
CA GLN A 83 -17.82 4.61 -2.99
C GLN A 83 -18.77 5.55 -3.73
N ALA A 84 -19.57 5.04 -4.65
CA ALA A 84 -20.54 5.84 -5.37
C ALA A 84 -21.63 6.38 -4.45
N GLN A 85 -21.94 5.71 -3.35
CA GLN A 85 -22.96 6.11 -2.39
C GLN A 85 -22.47 7.16 -1.41
N THR A 86 -21.19 7.36 -1.25
CA THR A 86 -20.60 8.23 -0.23
C THR A 86 -20.24 9.62 -0.71
N GLY A 87 -20.75 10.08 -1.85
CA GLY A 87 -20.51 11.43 -2.31
C GLY A 87 -19.82 11.49 -3.66
N ALA A 88 -20.44 10.90 -4.65
CA ALA A 88 -19.87 10.79 -5.99
C ALA A 88 -19.45 12.13 -6.63
N ALA A 89 -20.10 13.23 -6.24
CA ALA A 89 -19.79 14.54 -6.80
C ALA A 89 -18.41 15.04 -6.41
N ASP A 90 -17.94 14.65 -5.23
CA ASP A 90 -16.64 15.04 -4.70
C ASP A 90 -15.63 13.90 -4.71
N ALA A 91 -15.99 12.75 -5.30
CA ALA A 91 -15.10 11.61 -5.38
C ALA A 91 -13.88 11.96 -6.22
N PRO A 92 -12.67 11.59 -5.78
CA PRO A 92 -11.46 11.83 -6.56
C PRO A 92 -11.52 11.08 -7.88
N ASN A 93 -10.86 11.65 -8.89
CA ASN A 93 -10.74 10.99 -10.19
C ASN A 93 -9.99 9.66 -10.02
N LEU A 94 -10.65 8.56 -10.34
CA LEU A 94 -10.06 7.23 -10.23
C LEU A 94 -9.12 6.90 -11.40
N PHE A 95 -9.19 7.68 -12.47
CA PHE A 95 -8.36 7.45 -13.64
C PHE A 95 -7.17 8.40 -13.60
N GLY A 96 -6.01 7.85 -13.83
CA GLY A 96 -4.80 8.64 -13.90
C GLY A 96 -4.22 8.99 -12.52
N TRP A 97 -2.95 8.74 -12.39
CA TRP A 97 -2.12 9.14 -11.28
C TRP A 97 -0.67 9.09 -11.75
N HIS A 98 0.21 9.77 -11.02
CA HIS A 98 1.61 9.76 -11.41
C HIS A 98 2.52 9.70 -10.19
N LEU A 99 3.74 9.30 -10.44
CA LEU A 99 4.81 9.33 -9.44
C LEU A 99 5.73 10.50 -9.78
N ASP A 100 5.86 11.44 -8.86
CA ASP A 100 6.77 12.55 -9.07
C ASP A 100 8.22 12.14 -8.79
N ARG A 101 9.15 13.06 -9.05
CA ARG A 101 10.58 12.79 -8.86
C ARG A 101 10.89 12.37 -7.43
N ASN A 102 10.24 12.99 -6.46
CA ASN A 102 10.48 12.70 -5.05
C ASN A 102 10.14 11.24 -4.71
N VAL A 103 9.02 10.74 -5.23
CA VAL A 103 8.62 9.34 -5.02
C VAL A 103 9.60 8.39 -5.72
N LEU A 104 9.97 8.70 -6.96
CA LEU A 104 10.91 7.86 -7.72
C LEU A 104 12.26 7.80 -7.05
N ASP A 105 12.75 8.92 -6.55
CA ASP A 105 14.03 8.97 -5.83
C ASP A 105 13.98 8.15 -4.55
N PHE A 106 12.87 8.21 -3.82
CA PHE A 106 12.69 7.41 -2.61
C PHE A 106 12.70 5.92 -2.92
N LEU A 107 11.95 5.50 -3.94
CA LEU A 107 11.91 4.08 -4.34
C LEU A 107 13.30 3.61 -4.78
N SER A 108 14.00 4.42 -5.57
CA SER A 108 15.34 4.09 -6.03
C SER A 108 16.32 3.98 -4.87
N ALA A 109 16.29 4.94 -3.94
CA ALA A 109 17.20 4.96 -2.79
C ALA A 109 16.98 3.77 -1.86
N THR A 110 15.73 3.40 -1.62
CA THR A 110 15.39 2.32 -0.69
C THR A 110 15.43 0.94 -1.35
N GLY A 111 15.48 0.86 -2.67
CA GLY A 111 15.38 -0.41 -3.37
C GLY A 111 13.97 -0.99 -3.39
N ALA A 112 12.97 -0.19 -3.06
CA ALA A 112 11.59 -0.65 -3.05
C ALA A 112 11.04 -0.81 -4.47
N GLU A 113 10.17 -1.79 -4.63
CA GLU A 113 9.45 -2.02 -5.88
C GLU A 113 8.10 -1.32 -5.85
N LEU A 114 7.51 -1.11 -7.02
CA LEU A 114 6.15 -0.60 -7.15
C LEU A 114 5.24 -1.74 -7.60
N GLY A 115 4.21 -2.01 -6.82
CA GLY A 115 3.15 -2.93 -7.20
C GLY A 115 1.84 -2.17 -7.42
N VAL A 116 1.07 -2.60 -8.37
CA VAL A 116 -0.26 -2.03 -8.62
C VAL A 116 -1.26 -3.17 -8.75
N ASP A 117 -2.25 -3.19 -7.87
CA ASP A 117 -3.34 -4.15 -7.92
C ASP A 117 -4.63 -3.40 -8.22
N GLU A 118 -5.30 -3.80 -9.27
CA GLU A 118 -6.55 -3.17 -9.68
C GLU A 118 -7.67 -4.20 -9.67
N TYR A 119 -8.78 -3.84 -9.03
CA TYR A 119 -9.95 -4.70 -8.91
C TYR A 119 -11.16 -4.04 -9.54
N ASP A 120 -11.81 -4.75 -10.44
CA ASP A 120 -13.09 -4.32 -11.00
C ASP A 120 -14.20 -4.89 -10.13
N MET A 121 -14.92 -3.99 -9.47
CA MET A 121 -16.00 -4.35 -8.53
C MET A 121 -17.36 -4.34 -9.19
N THR A 122 -17.39 -4.32 -10.53
CA THR A 122 -18.66 -4.39 -11.27
C THR A 122 -19.40 -5.66 -10.91
N GLU A 123 -20.69 -5.53 -10.56
CA GLU A 123 -21.53 -6.70 -10.35
C GLU A 123 -21.85 -7.32 -11.72
N ASP A 124 -21.54 -8.61 -11.85
CA ASP A 124 -21.83 -9.36 -13.04
C ASP A 124 -23.29 -9.86 -12.97
N GLU A 125 -24.17 -9.23 -13.76
CA GLU A 125 -25.57 -9.63 -13.80
C GLU A 125 -25.76 -11.05 -14.38
N ASP A 126 -24.81 -11.51 -15.14
CA ASP A 126 -24.85 -12.85 -15.73
C ASP A 126 -24.40 -13.95 -14.76
N ALA A 127 -23.86 -13.59 -13.61
CA ALA A 127 -23.40 -14.52 -12.58
C ALA A 127 -24.51 -15.05 -11.68
N ARG A 128 -25.75 -14.85 -12.03
CA ARG A 128 -26.92 -15.28 -11.24
C ARG A 128 -27.28 -16.75 -11.49
#